data_1868fd99f811dfc7cf5e9f577a280f47
#
_entry.id   1868fd99f811dfc7cf5e9f577a280f47
#
_cell.length_a   1.000
_cell.length_b   1.000
_cell.length_c   1.000
_cell.angle_alpha   90.00
_cell.angle_beta   90.00
_cell.angle_gamma   90.00
#
_symmetry.space_group_name_H-M   'P 1'
#
loop_
_entity.id
_entity.type
_entity.pdbx_description
1 polymer ?
#
loop_
_entity_poly.entity_id
_entity_poly.type
_entity_poly.pdbx_seq_one_letter_code
_entity_poly.pdbx_strand_id
1 'polypeptide(L)'
;MATPLRNGLLRQANTCLRQHRAQPISRLTRNAALQRLLSTLAVLEQREGKLNMSSLASISAAQKLGGSVHGIVAGSNIKAVADEAAKVQGLEKVIFVENGAYDKGLPENYAPMLVENIKKGGYTHVLAGHSAFGKNLMPRVAALMDVQQVSDITDIKGEDTFVRPIYAGNAILTVKSEDSPKIVTVRGTAFPSGAADGGSASVEEGVDPKAECPTEWVSENLAKSDRPELATAEKVVSGGRGLKSKEEFERLIPPLADALGAAVGASRAAVDSGFADNSLQVGQTGKNVAPQLYLCAGISGAIQHLAGMKDSKVIACINKDADAPIFQVADVGLVGDLFEKVPELTEKLKSA
;
A
#
# COMPACT_ATOMS: atom_id res chain seq x y z
N MET A 1 49.84 9.69 74.27
CA MET A 1 48.60 8.89 74.31
C MET A 1 47.56 9.64 73.48
N ALA A 2 47.36 9.22 72.28
CA ALA A 2 46.35 9.80 71.40
C ALA A 2 45.54 8.67 70.76
N THR A 3 44.28 8.64 71.10
CA THR A 3 43.27 7.64 70.71
C THR A 3 42.73 7.99 69.32
N PRO A 4 42.53 7.03 68.37
CA PRO A 4 41.96 7.30 67.06
C PRO A 4 40.44 7.10 67.12
N LEU A 5 39.64 8.17 66.99
CA LEU A 5 38.19 8.16 66.78
C LEU A 5 37.89 8.86 65.40
N ARG A 6 38.08 8.18 64.26
CA ARG A 6 37.67 8.75 63.03
C ARG A 6 37.33 7.77 61.87
N ASN A 7 37.02 6.50 62.12
CA ASN A 7 36.74 5.52 61.08
C ASN A 7 35.33 4.90 61.05
N GLY A 8 34.41 5.39 61.94
CA GLY A 8 33.03 4.85 62.03
C GLY A 8 32.02 5.50 61.09
N LEU A 9 32.16 6.77 60.78
CA LEU A 9 31.15 7.56 60.04
C LEU A 9 31.23 7.45 58.54
N LEU A 10 32.37 7.09 57.96
CA LEU A 10 32.55 6.93 56.52
C LEU A 10 32.09 5.57 56.01
N ARG A 11 31.86 4.56 56.85
CA ARG A 11 31.33 3.25 56.42
C ARG A 11 29.80 3.23 56.35
N GLN A 12 29.07 4.05 57.10
CA GLN A 12 27.60 4.10 57.00
C GLN A 12 27.10 4.92 55.81
N ALA A 13 27.83 5.94 55.34
CA ALA A 13 27.46 6.71 54.19
C ALA A 13 27.57 5.92 52.84
N ASN A 14 28.50 4.97 52.79
CA ASN A 14 28.66 4.13 51.57
C ASN A 14 27.63 2.98 51.44
N THR A 15 26.93 2.63 52.53
CA THR A 15 25.90 1.56 52.49
C THR A 15 24.54 2.11 52.10
N CYS A 16 24.27 3.41 52.32
CA CYS A 16 23.01 4.04 51.93
C CYS A 16 22.98 4.40 50.42
N LEU A 17 24.12 4.65 49.81
CA LEU A 17 24.21 4.98 48.35
C LEU A 17 24.18 3.74 47.44
N ARG A 18 24.24 2.51 47.97
CA ARG A 18 24.15 1.27 47.20
C ARG A 18 22.75 0.70 47.04
N GLN A 19 21.73 1.24 47.68
CA GLN A 19 20.36 0.71 47.64
C GLN A 19 19.45 1.34 46.60
N HIS A 20 19.91 2.35 45.83
CA HIS A 20 19.18 2.88 44.66
C HIS A 20 19.87 2.55 43.33
N ARG A 21 20.35 1.30 43.17
CA ARG A 21 20.56 0.79 41.79
C ARG A 21 19.19 0.53 41.23
N ALA A 22 18.72 1.41 40.34
CA ALA A 22 17.56 1.17 39.50
C ALA A 22 17.69 -0.23 38.89
N GLN A 23 16.72 -1.10 39.17
CA GLN A 23 16.68 -2.42 38.55
C GLN A 23 16.65 -2.23 37.02
N PRO A 24 17.42 -3.00 36.27
CA PRO A 24 17.34 -2.90 34.81
C PRO A 24 15.92 -3.28 34.41
N ILE A 25 15.18 -2.31 33.89
CA ILE A 25 13.87 -2.54 33.27
C ILE A 25 14.05 -3.68 32.28
N SER A 26 13.31 -4.76 32.45
CA SER A 26 13.42 -5.94 31.61
C SER A 26 13.19 -5.52 30.13
N ARG A 27 13.85 -6.19 29.17
CA ARG A 27 13.65 -5.90 27.74
C ARG A 27 12.16 -5.91 27.36
N LEU A 28 11.36 -6.78 27.98
CA LEU A 28 9.92 -6.89 27.76
C LEU A 28 9.16 -5.63 28.23
N THR A 29 9.48 -5.06 29.40
CA THR A 29 8.85 -3.83 29.89
C THR A 29 9.30 -2.60 29.13
N ARG A 30 10.54 -2.58 28.63
CA ARG A 30 11.06 -1.52 27.78
C ARG A 30 10.39 -1.53 26.38
N ASN A 31 10.20 -2.71 25.78
CA ASN A 31 9.48 -2.85 24.50
C ASN A 31 8.00 -2.48 24.65
N ALA A 32 7.34 -2.89 25.72
CA ALA A 32 5.95 -2.53 25.97
C ALA A 32 5.76 -1.01 26.27
N ALA A 33 6.73 -0.36 26.90
CA ALA A 33 6.71 1.09 27.11
C ALA A 33 6.97 1.88 25.82
N LEU A 34 7.86 1.39 24.95
CA LEU A 34 8.12 1.96 23.62
C LEU A 34 6.92 1.77 22.68
N GLN A 35 6.28 0.59 22.69
CA GLN A 35 5.06 0.35 21.90
C GLN A 35 3.91 1.29 22.27
N ARG A 36 3.80 1.72 23.53
CA ARG A 36 2.80 2.72 23.97
C ARG A 36 3.09 4.14 23.50
N LEU A 37 4.30 4.43 23.05
CA LEU A 37 4.70 5.73 22.52
C LEU A 37 4.56 5.80 20.99
N LEU A 38 4.39 4.67 20.30
CA LEU A 38 4.18 4.63 18.87
C LEU A 38 2.74 5.04 18.54
N SER A 39 2.59 6.01 17.68
CA SER A 39 1.31 6.47 17.16
C SER A 39 1.40 6.57 15.64
N THR A 40 0.55 5.83 14.95
CA THR A 40 0.55 5.73 13.49
C THR A 40 -0.70 6.33 12.91
N LEU A 41 -0.55 7.18 11.89
CA LEU A 41 -1.63 7.70 11.07
C LEU A 41 -1.69 6.94 9.75
N ALA A 42 -2.78 6.23 9.49
CA ALA A 42 -3.07 5.60 8.22
C ALA A 42 -3.90 6.55 7.34
N VAL A 43 -3.36 6.96 6.22
CA VAL A 43 -4.07 7.80 5.24
C VAL A 43 -4.96 6.89 4.40
N LEU A 44 -6.27 7.09 4.51
CA LEU A 44 -7.27 6.29 3.84
C LEU A 44 -7.70 6.97 2.54
N GLU A 45 -7.49 6.27 1.43
CA GLU A 45 -7.93 6.71 0.12
C GLU A 45 -9.43 6.48 -0.01
N GLN A 46 -10.16 7.48 -0.45
CA GLN A 46 -11.56 7.38 -0.82
C GLN A 46 -11.78 7.81 -2.27
N ARG A 47 -12.82 7.31 -2.89
CA ARG A 47 -13.24 7.75 -4.21
C ARG A 47 -14.76 7.69 -4.31
N GLU A 48 -15.37 8.79 -4.76
CA GLU A 48 -16.83 8.92 -4.90
C GLU A 48 -17.62 8.51 -3.64
N GLY A 49 -17.08 8.86 -2.46
CA GLY A 49 -17.72 8.54 -1.18
C GLY A 49 -17.62 7.07 -0.77
N LYS A 50 -16.67 6.31 -1.31
CA LYS A 50 -16.36 4.92 -0.93
C LYS A 50 -14.92 4.77 -0.51
N LEU A 51 -14.69 4.00 0.55
CA LEU A 51 -13.35 3.64 0.99
C LEU A 51 -12.67 2.74 -0.05
N ASN A 52 -11.46 3.10 -0.47
CA ASN A 52 -10.66 2.23 -1.32
C ASN A 52 -10.09 1.07 -0.48
N MET A 53 -10.42 -0.15 -0.86
CA MET A 53 -10.00 -1.37 -0.17
C MET A 53 -8.48 -1.54 -0.09
N SER A 54 -7.71 -0.92 -0.99
CA SER A 54 -6.23 -0.90 -0.92
C SER A 54 -5.70 -0.22 0.35
N SER A 55 -6.49 0.66 0.98
CA SER A 55 -6.14 1.30 2.25
C SER A 55 -6.06 0.32 3.43
N LEU A 56 -6.76 -0.83 3.36
CA LEU A 56 -6.74 -1.85 4.42
C LEU A 56 -5.35 -2.45 4.64
N ALA A 57 -4.56 -2.60 3.58
CA ALA A 57 -3.19 -3.08 3.69
C ALA A 57 -2.29 -2.10 4.48
N SER A 58 -2.54 -0.78 4.36
CA SER A 58 -1.80 0.22 5.16
C SER A 58 -2.17 0.18 6.64
N ILE A 59 -3.42 -0.15 6.98
CA ILE A 59 -3.86 -0.36 8.36
C ILE A 59 -3.17 -1.60 8.95
N SER A 60 -3.14 -2.71 8.22
CA SER A 60 -2.45 -3.93 8.65
C SER A 60 -0.95 -3.74 8.83
N ALA A 61 -0.31 -2.94 7.96
CA ALA A 61 1.08 -2.55 8.11
C ALA A 61 1.28 -1.68 9.37
N ALA A 62 0.36 -0.75 9.66
CA ALA A 62 0.39 0.07 10.86
C ALA A 62 0.24 -0.77 12.14
N GLN A 63 -0.64 -1.78 12.14
CA GLN A 63 -0.77 -2.72 13.26
C GLN A 63 0.52 -3.50 13.51
N LYS A 64 1.27 -3.86 12.45
CA LYS A 64 2.55 -4.55 12.58
C LYS A 64 3.63 -3.71 13.26
N LEU A 65 3.57 -2.37 13.17
CA LEU A 65 4.43 -1.47 13.93
C LEU A 65 4.14 -1.53 15.43
N GLY A 66 2.88 -1.79 15.79
CA GLY A 66 2.41 -1.70 17.17
C GLY A 66 2.05 -0.25 17.57
N GLY A 67 1.51 -0.09 18.79
CA GLY A 67 1.00 1.20 19.27
C GLY A 67 -0.39 1.53 18.75
N SER A 68 -0.83 2.78 18.90
CA SER A 68 -2.13 3.25 18.45
C SER A 68 -2.16 3.48 16.95
N VAL A 69 -3.24 3.07 16.29
CA VAL A 69 -3.46 3.27 14.86
C VAL A 69 -4.70 4.11 14.64
N HIS A 70 -4.53 5.26 14.01
CA HIS A 70 -5.59 6.17 13.65
C HIS A 70 -5.72 6.23 12.12
N GLY A 71 -6.95 6.33 11.62
CA GLY A 71 -7.23 6.59 10.20
C GLY A 71 -7.49 8.06 9.94
N ILE A 72 -7.16 8.57 8.75
CA ILE A 72 -7.60 9.89 8.28
C ILE A 72 -8.18 9.79 6.88
N VAL A 73 -9.35 10.41 6.68
CA VAL A 73 -10.05 10.47 5.40
C VAL A 73 -10.62 11.88 5.18
N ALA A 74 -10.62 12.37 3.94
CA ALA A 74 -11.12 13.69 3.62
C ALA A 74 -11.94 13.72 2.32
N GLY A 75 -12.92 14.64 2.24
CA GLY A 75 -13.82 14.79 1.09
C GLY A 75 -15.14 15.44 1.47
N SER A 76 -16.07 15.54 0.51
CA SER A 76 -17.45 15.95 0.74
C SER A 76 -18.28 14.80 1.29
N ASN A 77 -19.18 15.09 2.22
CA ASN A 77 -20.03 14.08 2.87
C ASN A 77 -19.24 12.89 3.42
N ILE A 78 -18.01 13.14 3.84
CA ILE A 78 -17.01 12.11 4.16
C ILE A 78 -17.29 11.38 5.47
N LYS A 79 -18.17 11.92 6.31
CA LYS A 79 -18.51 11.32 7.60
C LYS A 79 -19.04 9.88 7.46
N ALA A 80 -19.84 9.60 6.42
CA ALA A 80 -20.33 8.25 6.17
C ALA A 80 -19.19 7.26 5.87
N VAL A 81 -18.17 7.71 5.12
CA VAL A 81 -16.97 6.91 4.83
C VAL A 81 -16.12 6.74 6.08
N ALA A 82 -16.04 7.77 6.93
CA ALA A 82 -15.35 7.67 8.23
C ALA A 82 -16.05 6.66 9.17
N ASP A 83 -17.38 6.65 9.19
CA ASP A 83 -18.18 5.68 9.96
C ASP A 83 -18.02 4.25 9.40
N GLU A 84 -17.85 4.08 8.09
CA GLU A 84 -17.49 2.80 7.46
C GLU A 84 -16.06 2.39 7.86
N ALA A 85 -15.11 3.29 7.74
CA ALA A 85 -13.72 3.04 8.14
C ALA A 85 -13.57 2.72 9.63
N ALA A 86 -14.43 3.27 10.50
CA ALA A 86 -14.42 2.99 11.93
C ALA A 86 -14.78 1.52 12.27
N LYS A 87 -15.41 0.80 11.34
CA LYS A 87 -15.72 -0.63 11.49
C LYS A 87 -14.53 -1.53 11.13
N VAL A 88 -13.49 -0.98 10.50
CA VAL A 88 -12.30 -1.73 10.15
C VAL A 88 -11.53 -2.11 11.41
N GLN A 89 -11.20 -3.39 11.53
CA GLN A 89 -10.46 -3.89 12.68
C GLN A 89 -9.05 -3.27 12.76
N GLY A 90 -8.70 -2.82 13.96
CA GLY A 90 -7.34 -2.34 14.26
C GLY A 90 -7.16 -0.83 14.21
N LEU A 91 -8.20 -0.07 13.90
CA LEU A 91 -8.25 1.36 14.12
C LEU A 91 -8.81 1.66 15.52
N GLU A 92 -8.18 2.60 16.23
CA GLU A 92 -8.68 3.14 17.49
C GLU A 92 -9.49 4.42 17.27
N LYS A 93 -9.13 5.18 16.23
CA LYS A 93 -9.73 6.45 15.88
C LYS A 93 -9.74 6.65 14.36
N VAL A 94 -10.80 7.27 13.86
CA VAL A 94 -10.88 7.78 12.48
C VAL A 94 -11.10 9.29 12.51
N ILE A 95 -10.20 10.00 11.85
CA ILE A 95 -10.26 11.46 11.69
C ILE A 95 -10.87 11.73 10.32
N PHE A 96 -11.91 12.56 10.27
CA PHE A 96 -12.48 13.00 8.99
C PHE A 96 -12.32 14.51 8.81
N VAL A 97 -12.09 14.95 7.57
CA VAL A 97 -12.02 16.36 7.22
C VAL A 97 -13.01 16.62 6.09
N GLU A 98 -14.05 17.42 6.42
CA GLU A 98 -15.16 17.69 5.52
C GLU A 98 -14.87 18.93 4.65
N ASN A 99 -14.47 18.71 3.39
CA ASN A 99 -14.30 19.80 2.42
C ASN A 99 -14.24 19.21 0.99
N GLY A 100 -15.04 19.76 0.05
CA GLY A 100 -15.06 19.37 -1.36
C GLY A 100 -13.73 19.52 -2.11
N ALA A 101 -12.82 20.35 -1.60
CA ALA A 101 -11.48 20.48 -2.16
C ALA A 101 -10.67 19.17 -2.16
N TYR A 102 -11.09 18.19 -1.34
CA TYR A 102 -10.41 16.90 -1.22
C TYR A 102 -11.02 15.79 -2.08
N ASP A 103 -12.16 16.00 -2.73
CA ASP A 103 -12.90 14.97 -3.48
C ASP A 103 -12.10 14.32 -4.61
N LYS A 104 -11.22 15.09 -5.23
CA LYS A 104 -10.41 14.65 -6.38
C LYS A 104 -9.00 14.19 -5.99
N GLY A 105 -8.68 14.18 -4.71
CA GLY A 105 -7.39 13.70 -4.23
C GLY A 105 -6.19 14.53 -4.71
N LEU A 106 -6.38 15.83 -5.01
CA LEU A 106 -5.29 16.71 -5.41
C LEU A 106 -4.27 16.84 -4.28
N PRO A 107 -3.00 16.45 -4.50
CA PRO A 107 -1.99 16.43 -3.44
C PRO A 107 -1.66 17.85 -2.93
N GLU A 108 -1.91 18.89 -3.73
CA GLU A 108 -1.75 20.29 -3.35
C GLU A 108 -2.69 20.67 -2.20
N ASN A 109 -3.92 20.14 -2.20
CA ASN A 109 -4.91 20.35 -1.15
C ASN A 109 -4.68 19.41 0.03
N TYR A 110 -4.43 18.13 -0.28
CA TYR A 110 -4.31 17.09 0.74
C TYR A 110 -3.06 17.23 1.61
N ALA A 111 -1.90 17.59 1.03
CA ALA A 111 -0.66 17.59 1.77
C ALA A 111 -0.63 18.60 2.92
N PRO A 112 -1.07 19.86 2.77
CA PRO A 112 -1.18 20.81 3.89
C PRO A 112 -2.12 20.30 4.99
N MET A 113 -3.27 19.71 4.63
CA MET A 113 -4.23 19.16 5.57
C MET A 113 -3.61 18.02 6.38
N LEU A 114 -2.91 17.10 5.72
CA LEU A 114 -2.22 16.01 6.42
C LEU A 114 -1.14 16.53 7.37
N VAL A 115 -0.32 17.49 6.93
CA VAL A 115 0.75 18.07 7.75
C VAL A 115 0.20 18.67 9.05
N GLU A 116 -0.91 19.43 8.98
CA GLU A 116 -1.53 20.02 10.17
C GLU A 116 -2.09 18.94 11.12
N ASN A 117 -2.73 17.91 10.59
CA ASN A 117 -3.26 16.81 11.41
C ASN A 117 -2.14 15.94 11.98
N ILE A 118 -1.04 15.71 11.24
CA ILE A 118 0.15 15.00 11.72
C ILE A 118 0.78 15.75 12.90
N LYS A 119 0.97 17.05 12.77
CA LYS A 119 1.54 17.91 13.83
C LYS A 119 0.65 17.93 15.06
N LYS A 120 -0.66 18.13 14.88
CA LYS A 120 -1.64 18.15 15.97
C LYS A 120 -1.70 16.83 16.73
N GLY A 121 -1.65 15.70 16.00
CA GLY A 121 -1.74 14.36 16.58
C GLY A 121 -0.42 13.83 17.16
N GLY A 122 0.73 14.44 16.83
CA GLY A 122 2.05 14.01 17.27
C GLY A 122 2.42 12.61 16.81
N TYR A 123 2.02 12.23 15.61
CA TYR A 123 2.26 10.91 15.04
C TYR A 123 3.73 10.64 14.79
N THR A 124 4.16 9.43 15.13
CA THR A 124 5.53 8.95 14.88
C THR A 124 5.69 8.33 13.49
N HIS A 125 4.57 7.81 12.95
CA HIS A 125 4.52 7.18 11.62
C HIS A 125 3.29 7.65 10.85
N VAL A 126 3.44 7.80 9.54
CA VAL A 126 2.33 8.09 8.63
C VAL A 126 2.42 7.11 7.46
N LEU A 127 1.40 6.29 7.30
CA LEU A 127 1.35 5.24 6.30
C LEU A 127 0.23 5.50 5.29
N ALA A 128 0.50 5.26 4.01
CA ALA A 128 -0.51 5.24 2.95
C ALA A 128 -0.29 4.06 2.02
N GLY A 129 -1.32 3.60 1.33
CA GLY A 129 -1.17 2.62 0.25
C GLY A 129 -0.26 3.16 -0.86
N HIS A 130 0.57 2.31 -1.47
CA HIS A 130 1.41 2.68 -2.63
C HIS A 130 0.58 2.67 -3.93
N SER A 131 -0.60 3.30 -3.90
CA SER A 131 -1.49 3.58 -5.02
C SER A 131 -1.04 4.82 -5.80
N ALA A 132 -1.71 5.15 -6.91
CA ALA A 132 -1.45 6.40 -7.63
C ALA A 132 -1.63 7.62 -6.72
N PHE A 133 -2.64 7.60 -5.84
CA PHE A 133 -2.89 8.62 -4.83
C PHE A 133 -1.72 8.73 -3.84
N GLY A 134 -1.33 7.62 -3.19
CA GLY A 134 -0.26 7.63 -2.21
C GLY A 134 1.10 7.99 -2.80
N LYS A 135 1.42 7.51 -4.02
CA LYS A 135 2.65 7.85 -4.76
C LYS A 135 2.79 9.34 -5.03
N ASN A 136 1.67 10.02 -5.28
CA ASN A 136 1.66 11.46 -5.57
C ASN A 136 1.64 12.30 -4.30
N LEU A 137 0.86 11.89 -3.30
CA LEU A 137 0.62 12.66 -2.07
C LEU A 137 1.79 12.58 -1.07
N MET A 138 2.26 11.37 -0.76
CA MET A 138 3.16 11.16 0.38
C MET A 138 4.55 11.78 0.22
N PRO A 139 5.17 11.85 -0.98
CA PRO A 139 6.42 12.57 -1.18
C PRO A 139 6.28 14.08 -0.89
N ARG A 140 5.11 14.66 -1.22
CA ARG A 140 4.84 16.05 -0.95
C ARG A 140 4.66 16.32 0.55
N VAL A 141 3.97 15.44 1.26
CA VAL A 141 3.87 15.50 2.73
C VAL A 141 5.26 15.40 3.36
N ALA A 142 6.09 14.46 2.92
CA ALA A 142 7.45 14.28 3.41
C ALA A 142 8.29 15.56 3.20
N ALA A 143 8.23 16.15 2.00
CA ALA A 143 8.94 17.40 1.69
C ALA A 143 8.47 18.58 2.56
N LEU A 144 7.15 18.72 2.81
CA LEU A 144 6.61 19.77 3.67
C LEU A 144 6.97 19.61 5.14
N MET A 145 7.31 18.38 5.55
CA MET A 145 7.75 18.06 6.90
C MET A 145 9.28 17.97 7.04
N ASP A 146 10.02 18.21 5.95
CA ASP A 146 11.49 18.11 5.87
C ASP A 146 12.03 16.75 6.33
N VAL A 147 11.38 15.67 5.90
CA VAL A 147 11.77 14.27 6.19
C VAL A 147 11.84 13.43 4.93
N GLN A 148 12.52 12.29 4.99
CA GLN A 148 12.63 11.35 3.87
C GLN A 148 11.45 10.36 3.86
N GLN A 149 10.90 10.11 2.67
CA GLN A 149 9.90 9.07 2.49
C GLN A 149 10.56 7.71 2.26
N VAL A 150 10.02 6.66 2.90
CA VAL A 150 10.30 5.26 2.56
C VAL A 150 9.18 4.72 1.69
N SER A 151 9.46 4.50 0.40
CA SER A 151 8.44 4.14 -0.60
C SER A 151 8.32 2.64 -0.80
N ASP A 152 7.07 2.16 -1.03
CA ASP A 152 6.77 0.82 -1.53
C ASP A 152 7.32 -0.30 -0.64
N ILE A 153 7.09 -0.19 0.67
CA ILE A 153 7.56 -1.21 1.61
C ILE A 153 6.79 -2.52 1.44
N THR A 154 7.51 -3.62 1.59
CA THR A 154 6.96 -4.99 1.56
C THR A 154 7.02 -5.67 2.91
N ASP A 155 7.80 -5.16 3.86
CA ASP A 155 7.88 -5.70 5.21
C ASP A 155 8.35 -4.63 6.21
N ILE A 156 8.07 -4.86 7.49
CA ILE A 156 8.46 -4.04 8.64
C ILE A 156 9.25 -4.92 9.59
N LYS A 157 10.50 -4.56 9.86
CA LYS A 157 11.40 -5.30 10.77
C LYS A 157 11.49 -4.68 12.17
N GLY A 158 11.06 -3.43 12.30
CA GLY A 158 11.09 -2.69 13.56
C GLY A 158 10.47 -1.30 13.36
N GLU A 159 10.45 -0.51 14.42
CA GLU A 159 9.86 0.84 14.41
C GLU A 159 10.52 1.80 13.39
N ASP A 160 11.79 1.56 13.05
CA ASP A 160 12.59 2.42 12.17
C ASP A 160 13.11 1.69 10.93
N THR A 161 12.81 0.38 10.79
CA THR A 161 13.47 -0.49 9.81
C THR A 161 12.44 -1.15 8.89
N PHE A 162 12.57 -0.87 7.59
CA PHE A 162 11.61 -1.25 6.55
C PHE A 162 12.30 -2.03 5.42
N VAL A 163 11.57 -2.93 4.78
CA VAL A 163 12.04 -3.69 3.62
C VAL A 163 11.32 -3.20 2.38
N ARG A 164 12.06 -2.95 1.30
CA ARG A 164 11.49 -2.52 0.03
C ARG A 164 12.24 -3.11 -1.16
N PRO A 165 11.56 -3.36 -2.29
CA PRO A 165 12.24 -3.75 -3.52
C PRO A 165 12.86 -2.52 -4.21
N ILE A 166 13.98 -2.76 -4.88
CA ILE A 166 14.65 -1.82 -5.78
C ILE A 166 15.00 -2.52 -7.11
N TYR A 167 15.39 -1.77 -8.14
CA TYR A 167 15.70 -2.31 -9.48
C TYR A 167 14.59 -3.22 -10.04
N ALA A 168 13.34 -2.70 -10.05
CA ALA A 168 12.17 -3.45 -10.48
C ALA A 168 11.95 -4.79 -9.72
N GLY A 169 12.38 -4.85 -8.47
CA GLY A 169 12.25 -6.03 -7.61
C GLY A 169 13.34 -7.08 -7.76
N ASN A 170 14.40 -6.79 -8.52
CA ASN A 170 15.56 -7.68 -8.64
C ASN A 170 16.45 -7.66 -7.39
N ALA A 171 16.33 -6.65 -6.55
CA ALA A 171 17.01 -6.56 -5.27
C ALA A 171 16.04 -6.14 -4.17
N ILE A 172 16.27 -6.63 -2.96
CA ILE A 172 15.53 -6.27 -1.76
C ILE A 172 16.44 -5.48 -0.85
N LEU A 173 16.01 -4.28 -0.49
CA LEU A 173 16.74 -3.36 0.37
C LEU A 173 16.08 -3.30 1.75
N THR A 174 16.86 -3.40 2.81
CA THR A 174 16.43 -3.07 4.16
C THR A 174 16.93 -1.68 4.50
N VAL A 175 16.00 -0.77 4.79
CA VAL A 175 16.26 0.66 5.05
C VAL A 175 15.95 0.96 6.49
N LYS A 176 16.82 1.68 7.16
CA LYS A 176 16.58 2.30 8.46
C LYS A 176 16.35 3.80 8.26
N SER A 177 15.24 4.33 8.81
CA SER A 177 14.92 5.76 8.82
C SER A 177 15.10 6.32 10.23
N GLU A 178 15.87 7.39 10.35
CA GLU A 178 16.08 8.12 11.63
C GLU A 178 15.15 9.32 11.75
N ASP A 179 14.37 9.62 10.72
CA ASP A 179 13.44 10.75 10.67
C ASP A 179 12.25 10.58 11.65
N SER A 180 11.66 11.71 12.01
CA SER A 180 10.43 11.76 12.82
C SER A 180 9.55 12.92 12.34
N PRO A 181 8.30 12.65 11.89
CA PRO A 181 7.70 11.32 11.71
C PRO A 181 8.28 10.57 10.50
N LYS A 182 8.08 9.25 10.48
CA LYS A 182 8.43 8.39 9.35
C LYS A 182 7.27 8.36 8.35
N ILE A 183 7.52 8.85 7.14
CA ILE A 183 6.53 8.87 6.05
C ILE A 183 6.75 7.66 5.16
N VAL A 184 5.74 6.78 5.05
CA VAL A 184 5.89 5.47 4.42
C VAL A 184 4.75 5.20 3.44
N THR A 185 5.06 4.61 2.28
CA THR A 185 4.03 4.01 1.43
C THR A 185 4.15 2.50 1.39
N VAL A 186 3.02 1.82 1.50
CA VAL A 186 2.88 0.39 1.74
C VAL A 186 2.42 -0.32 0.46
N ARG A 187 3.14 -1.36 0.04
CA ARG A 187 2.70 -2.21 -1.08
C ARG A 187 1.45 -2.99 -0.67
N GLY A 188 0.32 -2.72 -1.31
CA GLY A 188 -0.97 -3.32 -0.97
C GLY A 188 -0.99 -4.85 -1.04
N THR A 189 -0.20 -5.43 -1.95
CA THR A 189 -0.12 -6.89 -2.13
C THR A 189 0.80 -7.60 -1.13
N ALA A 190 1.61 -6.86 -0.36
CA ALA A 190 2.58 -7.44 0.57
C ALA A 190 2.05 -7.57 2.01
N PHE A 191 0.93 -6.91 2.30
CA PHE A 191 0.29 -6.98 3.62
C PHE A 191 -1.15 -7.50 3.45
N PRO A 192 -1.63 -8.33 4.39
CA PRO A 192 -3.00 -8.81 4.32
C PRO A 192 -3.99 -7.64 4.39
N SER A 193 -5.06 -7.71 3.63
CA SER A 193 -6.19 -6.81 3.85
C SER A 193 -6.80 -7.13 5.20
N GLY A 194 -6.80 -6.18 6.12
CA GLY A 194 -7.46 -6.33 7.42
C GLY A 194 -8.96 -6.64 7.24
N ALA A 195 -9.58 -7.22 8.27
CA ALA A 195 -11.02 -7.42 8.26
C ALA A 195 -11.74 -6.05 8.16
N ALA A 196 -12.61 -5.93 7.17
CA ALA A 196 -13.38 -4.69 6.95
C ALA A 196 -14.43 -4.44 8.06
N ASP A 197 -14.73 -5.48 8.85
CA ASP A 197 -15.72 -5.45 9.92
C ASP A 197 -15.13 -5.90 11.26
N GLY A 198 -15.78 -5.49 12.35
CA GLY A 198 -15.41 -5.89 13.72
C GLY A 198 -14.64 -4.84 14.50
N GLY A 199 -14.35 -3.69 13.93
CA GLY A 199 -13.80 -2.52 14.61
C GLY A 199 -14.87 -1.65 15.27
N SER A 200 -14.43 -0.77 16.18
CA SER A 200 -15.28 0.20 16.90
C SER A 200 -14.50 1.49 17.19
N ALA A 201 -13.84 2.01 16.18
CA ALA A 201 -13.04 3.23 16.31
C ALA A 201 -13.91 4.46 16.60
N SER A 202 -13.41 5.41 17.38
CA SER A 202 -14.06 6.70 17.54
C SER A 202 -13.89 7.54 16.27
N VAL A 203 -14.92 8.32 15.92
CA VAL A 203 -14.88 9.22 14.75
C VAL A 203 -14.80 10.66 15.25
N GLU A 204 -13.77 11.38 14.80
CA GLU A 204 -13.52 12.76 15.23
C GLU A 204 -13.25 13.66 14.01
N GLU A 205 -13.61 14.93 14.13
CA GLU A 205 -13.33 15.94 13.11
C GLU A 205 -11.86 16.39 13.19
N GLY A 206 -11.21 16.40 12.04
CA GLY A 206 -9.83 16.84 11.86
C GLY A 206 -9.69 18.34 11.64
N VAL A 207 -8.46 18.79 11.42
CA VAL A 207 -8.15 20.17 11.07
C VAL A 207 -8.19 20.34 9.55
N ASP A 208 -8.97 21.31 9.09
CA ASP A 208 -8.92 21.80 7.72
C ASP A 208 -8.19 23.16 7.68
N PRO A 209 -6.97 23.22 7.14
CA PRO A 209 -6.23 24.49 7.04
C PRO A 209 -6.80 25.43 5.98
N LYS A 210 -7.71 24.96 5.13
CA LYS A 210 -8.27 25.71 3.99
C LYS A 210 -7.18 26.34 3.12
N ALA A 211 -6.12 25.56 2.85
CA ALA A 211 -4.98 26.02 2.10
C ALA A 211 -5.39 26.40 0.66
N GLU A 212 -4.89 27.53 0.19
CA GLU A 212 -5.07 27.94 -1.20
C GLU A 212 -4.29 26.98 -2.11
N CYS A 213 -4.96 26.49 -3.14
CA CYS A 213 -4.40 25.57 -4.12
C CYS A 213 -4.34 26.26 -5.49
N PRO A 214 -3.15 26.37 -6.10
CA PRO A 214 -3.03 26.94 -7.45
C PRO A 214 -3.47 25.97 -8.55
N THR A 215 -3.71 24.69 -8.21
CA THR A 215 -4.10 23.65 -9.15
C THR A 215 -5.61 23.53 -9.18
N GLU A 216 -6.19 23.56 -10.37
CA GLU A 216 -7.61 23.36 -10.61
C GLU A 216 -7.85 22.00 -11.27
N TRP A 217 -8.82 21.25 -10.76
CA TRP A 217 -9.29 20.04 -11.40
C TRP A 217 -10.24 20.38 -12.56
N VAL A 218 -9.94 19.90 -13.76
CA VAL A 218 -10.72 20.22 -14.96
C VAL A 218 -11.70 19.08 -15.29
N SER A 219 -11.19 17.89 -15.51
CA SER A 219 -12.02 16.72 -15.87
C SER A 219 -11.27 15.41 -15.68
N GLU A 220 -12.01 14.34 -15.55
CA GLU A 220 -11.49 12.97 -15.62
C GLU A 220 -12.38 12.11 -16.51
N ASN A 221 -11.78 11.14 -17.18
CA ASN A 221 -12.48 10.13 -17.95
C ASN A 221 -12.17 8.76 -17.33
N LEU A 222 -13.17 8.17 -16.68
CA LEU A 222 -13.04 6.91 -16.00
C LEU A 222 -13.78 5.82 -16.76
N ALA A 223 -13.05 4.78 -17.14
CA ALA A 223 -13.67 3.56 -17.65
C ALA A 223 -14.44 2.86 -16.51
N LYS A 224 -15.77 2.82 -16.62
CA LYS A 224 -16.59 2.01 -15.71
C LYS A 224 -16.55 0.56 -16.17
N SER A 225 -16.29 -0.35 -15.27
CA SER A 225 -16.30 -1.79 -15.52
C SER A 225 -17.05 -2.49 -14.38
N ASP A 226 -17.91 -3.43 -14.75
CA ASP A 226 -18.59 -4.32 -13.79
C ASP A 226 -17.69 -5.47 -13.33
N ARG A 227 -16.46 -5.58 -13.88
CA ARG A 227 -15.48 -6.60 -13.51
C ARG A 227 -14.80 -6.25 -12.19
N PRO A 228 -14.25 -7.26 -11.48
CA PRO A 228 -13.49 -7.05 -10.26
C PRO A 228 -12.38 -6.00 -10.46
N GLU A 229 -12.08 -5.22 -9.43
CA GLU A 229 -11.01 -4.24 -9.48
C GLU A 229 -9.65 -4.94 -9.61
N LEU A 230 -8.82 -4.48 -10.55
CA LEU A 230 -7.55 -5.11 -10.91
C LEU A 230 -6.59 -5.26 -9.72
N ALA A 231 -6.57 -4.31 -8.80
CA ALA A 231 -5.65 -4.33 -7.66
C ALA A 231 -6.00 -5.38 -6.60
N THR A 232 -7.28 -5.77 -6.50
CA THR A 232 -7.81 -6.65 -5.44
C THR A 232 -8.36 -7.98 -5.98
N ALA A 233 -8.40 -8.15 -7.31
CA ALA A 233 -8.97 -9.33 -7.95
C ALA A 233 -8.19 -10.61 -7.61
N GLU A 234 -8.91 -11.69 -7.31
CA GLU A 234 -8.32 -13.03 -7.10
C GLU A 234 -7.76 -13.64 -8.38
N LYS A 235 -8.30 -13.25 -9.53
CA LYS A 235 -7.87 -13.73 -10.84
C LYS A 235 -7.71 -12.55 -11.79
N VAL A 236 -6.67 -12.57 -12.59
CA VAL A 236 -6.35 -11.52 -13.58
C VAL A 236 -6.03 -12.18 -14.92
N VAL A 237 -6.67 -11.69 -15.99
CA VAL A 237 -6.33 -12.03 -17.38
C VAL A 237 -5.73 -10.78 -18.03
N SER A 238 -4.48 -10.86 -18.47
CA SER A 238 -3.74 -9.71 -18.98
C SER A 238 -3.32 -9.91 -20.43
N GLY A 239 -3.58 -8.89 -21.26
CA GLY A 239 -3.24 -8.88 -22.67
C GLY A 239 -1.98 -8.08 -22.98
N GLY A 240 -1.15 -8.61 -23.88
CA GLY A 240 0.07 -7.96 -24.35
C GLY A 240 -0.03 -7.37 -25.75
N ARG A 241 1.06 -6.74 -26.19
CA ARG A 241 1.20 -6.23 -27.58
C ARG A 241 1.10 -7.35 -28.63
N GLY A 242 1.30 -8.61 -28.25
CA GLY A 242 1.11 -9.77 -29.12
C GLY A 242 -0.30 -9.92 -29.71
N LEU A 243 -1.30 -9.24 -29.14
CA LEU A 243 -2.68 -9.17 -29.63
C LEU A 243 -2.85 -8.29 -30.86
N LYS A 244 -1.84 -7.49 -31.24
CA LYS A 244 -1.69 -6.73 -32.50
C LYS A 244 -2.62 -5.53 -32.68
N SER A 245 -3.87 -5.54 -32.15
CA SER A 245 -4.81 -4.44 -32.30
C SER A 245 -5.74 -4.34 -31.08
N LYS A 246 -6.46 -3.20 -30.97
CA LYS A 246 -7.48 -2.96 -29.96
C LYS A 246 -8.66 -3.91 -30.14
N GLU A 247 -9.10 -4.13 -31.38
CA GLU A 247 -10.22 -5.01 -31.72
C GLU A 247 -9.93 -6.46 -31.27
N GLU A 248 -8.70 -6.93 -31.50
CA GLU A 248 -8.28 -8.25 -31.06
C GLU A 248 -8.12 -8.35 -29.54
N PHE A 249 -7.67 -7.29 -28.90
CA PHE A 249 -7.64 -7.23 -27.45
C PHE A 249 -9.06 -7.36 -26.87
N GLU A 250 -10.00 -6.56 -27.39
CA GLU A 250 -11.40 -6.58 -26.94
C GLU A 250 -12.12 -7.90 -27.28
N ARG A 251 -11.75 -8.53 -28.39
CA ARG A 251 -12.31 -9.83 -28.82
C ARG A 251 -11.85 -11.00 -27.95
N LEU A 252 -10.61 -10.98 -27.44
CA LEU A 252 -9.99 -12.15 -26.81
C LEU A 252 -9.92 -12.04 -25.28
N ILE A 253 -9.50 -10.90 -24.76
CA ILE A 253 -9.18 -10.79 -23.33
C ILE A 253 -10.43 -10.65 -22.43
N PRO A 254 -11.38 -9.73 -22.71
CA PRO A 254 -12.58 -9.62 -21.89
C PRO A 254 -13.42 -10.90 -21.83
N PRO A 255 -13.70 -11.63 -22.94
CA PRO A 255 -14.47 -12.86 -22.86
C PRO A 255 -13.79 -13.98 -22.07
N LEU A 256 -12.45 -14.06 -22.11
CA LEU A 256 -11.67 -15.00 -21.32
C LEU A 256 -11.71 -14.61 -19.82
N ALA A 257 -11.61 -13.31 -19.52
CA ALA A 257 -11.71 -12.80 -18.17
C ALA A 257 -13.10 -13.08 -17.57
N ASP A 258 -14.16 -12.86 -18.36
CA ASP A 258 -15.55 -13.11 -17.93
C ASP A 258 -15.79 -14.61 -17.65
N ALA A 259 -15.24 -15.51 -18.48
CA ALA A 259 -15.32 -16.95 -18.26
C ALA A 259 -14.62 -17.41 -16.97
N LEU A 260 -13.64 -16.66 -16.48
CA LEU A 260 -12.89 -16.94 -15.26
C LEU A 260 -13.39 -16.15 -14.03
N GLY A 261 -14.31 -15.19 -14.23
CA GLY A 261 -14.66 -14.21 -13.19
C GLY A 261 -13.45 -13.35 -12.79
N ALA A 262 -12.59 -13.00 -13.75
CA ALA A 262 -11.32 -12.35 -13.57
C ALA A 262 -11.36 -10.85 -13.89
N ALA A 263 -10.44 -10.09 -13.31
CA ALA A 263 -10.16 -8.73 -13.77
C ALA A 263 -9.37 -8.74 -15.10
N VAL A 264 -9.53 -7.68 -15.88
CA VAL A 264 -8.75 -7.47 -17.11
C VAL A 264 -7.53 -6.62 -16.78
N GLY A 265 -6.37 -7.08 -17.25
CA GLY A 265 -5.10 -6.34 -17.19
C GLY A 265 -4.50 -6.15 -18.57
N ALA A 266 -3.52 -5.27 -18.67
CA ALA A 266 -2.78 -5.01 -19.91
C ALA A 266 -1.30 -4.75 -19.63
N SER A 267 -0.43 -5.11 -20.56
CA SER A 267 0.96 -4.67 -20.52
C SER A 267 1.07 -3.19 -20.90
N ARG A 268 2.12 -2.51 -20.41
CA ARG A 268 2.40 -1.13 -20.81
C ARG A 268 2.43 -0.98 -22.34
N ALA A 269 3.07 -1.92 -23.04
CA ALA A 269 3.15 -1.87 -24.50
C ALA A 269 1.78 -1.97 -25.20
N ALA A 270 0.81 -2.69 -24.64
CA ALA A 270 -0.56 -2.72 -25.16
C ALA A 270 -1.29 -1.39 -24.89
N VAL A 271 -1.10 -0.80 -23.73
CA VAL A 271 -1.66 0.53 -23.39
C VAL A 271 -1.05 1.62 -24.27
N ASP A 272 0.27 1.69 -24.39
CA ASP A 272 0.97 2.67 -25.22
C ASP A 272 0.58 2.55 -26.71
N SER A 273 0.19 1.35 -27.16
CA SER A 273 -0.34 1.09 -28.51
C SER A 273 -1.85 1.39 -28.64
N GLY A 274 -2.52 1.84 -27.58
CA GLY A 274 -3.95 2.16 -27.57
C GLY A 274 -4.89 0.95 -27.57
N PHE A 275 -4.40 -0.26 -27.24
CA PHE A 275 -5.23 -1.47 -27.21
C PHE A 275 -6.09 -1.55 -25.94
N ALA A 276 -5.62 -0.95 -24.86
CA ALA A 276 -6.29 -0.96 -23.56
C ALA A 276 -6.14 0.40 -22.87
N ASP A 277 -7.07 0.69 -21.97
CA ASP A 277 -7.01 1.88 -21.12
C ASP A 277 -5.84 1.80 -20.12
N ASN A 278 -5.27 2.97 -19.76
CA ASN A 278 -4.16 3.07 -18.81
C ASN A 278 -4.52 2.53 -17.41
N SER A 279 -5.78 2.58 -17.02
CA SER A 279 -6.27 2.02 -15.73
C SER A 279 -6.08 0.51 -15.61
N LEU A 280 -5.92 -0.18 -16.75
CA LEU A 280 -5.70 -1.64 -16.84
C LEU A 280 -4.22 -2.01 -16.84
N GLN A 281 -3.30 -1.04 -16.81
CA GLN A 281 -1.88 -1.31 -16.88
C GLN A 281 -1.38 -2.03 -15.64
N VAL A 282 -0.73 -3.19 -15.84
CA VAL A 282 0.00 -3.95 -14.82
C VAL A 282 1.51 -3.76 -15.04
N GLY A 283 2.23 -3.45 -13.97
CA GLY A 283 3.67 -3.28 -14.02
C GLY A 283 4.18 -2.21 -13.05
N GLN A 284 5.46 -1.92 -13.12
CA GLN A 284 6.17 -0.98 -12.24
C GLN A 284 5.51 0.42 -12.21
N THR A 285 5.06 0.91 -13.36
CA THR A 285 4.41 2.23 -13.50
C THR A 285 2.89 2.16 -13.46
N GLY A 286 2.32 0.96 -13.52
CA GLY A 286 0.89 0.68 -13.41
C GLY A 286 0.50 0.18 -12.03
N LYS A 287 -0.47 -0.74 -12.02
CA LYS A 287 -0.92 -1.41 -10.80
C LYS A 287 -0.04 -2.62 -10.48
N ASN A 288 0.26 -2.82 -9.21
CA ASN A 288 0.84 -4.06 -8.70
C ASN A 288 -0.30 -5.01 -8.30
N VAL A 289 -0.21 -6.25 -8.76
CA VAL A 289 -1.22 -7.29 -8.54
C VAL A 289 -0.55 -8.56 -7.99
N ALA A 290 -1.24 -9.28 -7.14
CA ALA A 290 -0.81 -10.60 -6.63
C ALA A 290 -2.02 -11.54 -6.52
N PRO A 291 -2.68 -11.86 -7.65
CA PRO A 291 -3.84 -12.74 -7.66
C PRO A 291 -3.47 -14.19 -7.38
N GLN A 292 -4.48 -15.02 -7.10
CA GLN A 292 -4.33 -16.47 -7.08
C GLN A 292 -3.96 -17.04 -8.45
N LEU A 293 -4.47 -16.40 -9.53
CA LEU A 293 -4.13 -16.73 -10.91
C LEU A 293 -3.87 -15.47 -11.74
N TYR A 294 -2.70 -15.39 -12.33
CA TYR A 294 -2.37 -14.40 -13.34
C TYR A 294 -2.17 -15.09 -14.71
N LEU A 295 -3.12 -14.92 -15.62
CA LEU A 295 -3.04 -15.49 -16.96
C LEU A 295 -2.64 -14.37 -17.94
N CYS A 296 -1.52 -14.53 -18.62
CA CYS A 296 -1.03 -13.56 -19.59
C CYS A 296 -1.04 -14.13 -21.01
N ALA A 297 -1.58 -13.34 -21.93
CA ALA A 297 -1.67 -13.67 -23.35
C ALA A 297 -0.89 -12.65 -24.20
N GLY A 298 0.15 -13.10 -24.90
CA GLY A 298 0.97 -12.27 -25.78
C GLY A 298 1.82 -11.20 -25.08
N ILE A 299 2.23 -11.46 -23.84
CA ILE A 299 3.12 -10.63 -23.04
C ILE A 299 4.53 -11.19 -23.11
N SER A 300 5.53 -10.35 -23.38
CA SER A 300 6.93 -10.80 -23.51
C SER A 300 7.61 -11.12 -22.17
N GLY A 301 7.15 -10.53 -21.06
CA GLY A 301 7.80 -10.71 -19.76
C GLY A 301 8.96 -9.75 -19.50
N ALA A 302 8.88 -8.51 -19.99
CA ALA A 302 9.82 -7.47 -19.63
C ALA A 302 9.85 -7.25 -18.11
N ILE A 303 11.04 -6.96 -17.55
CA ILE A 303 11.24 -6.82 -16.07
C ILE A 303 10.28 -5.82 -15.42
N GLN A 304 9.91 -4.77 -16.15
CA GLN A 304 8.95 -3.76 -15.68
C GLN A 304 7.53 -4.32 -15.52
N HIS A 305 7.14 -5.27 -16.38
CA HIS A 305 5.85 -5.96 -16.25
C HIS A 305 5.90 -6.97 -15.11
N LEU A 306 6.98 -7.76 -15.04
CA LEU A 306 7.19 -8.74 -13.97
C LEU A 306 7.15 -8.10 -12.59
N ALA A 307 7.71 -6.90 -12.43
CA ALA A 307 7.69 -6.15 -11.18
C ALA A 307 6.27 -5.92 -10.62
N GLY A 308 5.26 -5.90 -11.50
CA GLY A 308 3.86 -5.69 -11.11
C GLY A 308 3.04 -6.95 -10.89
N MET A 309 3.55 -8.17 -11.24
CA MET A 309 2.74 -9.39 -11.18
C MET A 309 3.46 -10.64 -10.69
N LYS A 310 4.76 -10.60 -10.48
CA LYS A 310 5.58 -11.76 -10.09
C LYS A 310 5.19 -12.38 -8.74
N ASP A 311 4.52 -11.62 -7.88
CA ASP A 311 4.06 -12.07 -6.57
C ASP A 311 2.71 -12.83 -6.66
N SER A 312 2.19 -13.07 -7.88
CA SER A 312 1.01 -13.90 -8.14
C SER A 312 1.28 -15.35 -7.73
N LYS A 313 0.26 -16.04 -7.19
CA LYS A 313 0.44 -17.40 -6.69
C LYS A 313 0.63 -18.44 -7.81
N VAL A 314 -0.10 -18.28 -8.90
CA VAL A 314 0.06 -19.07 -10.13
C VAL A 314 0.14 -18.13 -11.31
N ILE A 315 1.17 -18.28 -12.12
CA ILE A 315 1.38 -17.53 -13.36
C ILE A 315 1.20 -18.50 -14.53
N ALA A 316 0.18 -18.27 -15.35
CA ALA A 316 -0.05 -19.00 -16.58
C ALA A 316 0.22 -18.08 -17.78
N CYS A 317 0.83 -18.60 -18.86
CA CYS A 317 1.09 -17.78 -20.03
C CYS A 317 0.80 -18.51 -21.35
N ILE A 318 0.31 -17.74 -22.33
CA ILE A 318 0.15 -18.16 -23.70
C ILE A 318 0.98 -17.20 -24.58
N ASN A 319 1.95 -17.72 -25.29
CA ASN A 319 2.78 -16.95 -26.22
C ASN A 319 3.22 -17.84 -27.39
N LYS A 320 3.34 -17.23 -28.57
CA LYS A 320 3.89 -17.92 -29.75
C LYS A 320 5.41 -18.09 -29.72
N ASP A 321 6.10 -17.20 -28.99
CA ASP A 321 7.55 -17.20 -28.84
C ASP A 321 7.93 -18.03 -27.61
N ALA A 322 8.51 -19.21 -27.85
CA ALA A 322 8.92 -20.14 -26.78
C ALA A 322 10.05 -19.57 -25.91
N ASP A 323 10.85 -18.64 -26.45
CA ASP A 323 11.99 -18.02 -25.77
C ASP A 323 11.59 -16.72 -25.02
N ALA A 324 10.29 -16.37 -25.03
CA ALA A 324 9.82 -15.17 -24.34
C ALA A 324 10.14 -15.24 -22.83
N PRO A 325 10.74 -14.19 -22.24
CA PRO A 325 11.15 -14.16 -20.83
C PRO A 325 10.02 -14.47 -19.83
N ILE A 326 8.76 -14.29 -20.22
CA ILE A 326 7.60 -14.63 -19.38
C ILE A 326 7.57 -16.11 -18.99
N PHE A 327 8.06 -17.01 -19.85
CA PHE A 327 8.11 -18.44 -19.56
C PHE A 327 9.10 -18.79 -18.42
N GLN A 328 10.07 -17.91 -18.12
CA GLN A 328 11.02 -18.14 -17.03
C GLN A 328 10.38 -17.98 -15.63
N VAL A 329 9.25 -17.28 -15.54
CA VAL A 329 8.52 -17.02 -14.31
C VAL A 329 7.15 -17.67 -14.28
N ALA A 330 6.70 -18.27 -15.40
CA ALA A 330 5.42 -18.93 -15.49
C ALA A 330 5.46 -20.32 -14.88
N ASP A 331 4.45 -20.66 -14.07
CA ASP A 331 4.23 -22.00 -13.53
C ASP A 331 3.66 -22.93 -14.62
N VAL A 332 2.84 -22.36 -15.52
CA VAL A 332 2.24 -23.08 -16.66
C VAL A 332 2.37 -22.25 -17.93
N GLY A 333 2.90 -22.85 -18.97
CA GLY A 333 3.09 -22.19 -20.25
C GLY A 333 2.51 -22.97 -21.42
N LEU A 334 1.84 -22.28 -22.35
CA LEU A 334 1.38 -22.81 -23.61
C LEU A 334 2.04 -22.04 -24.76
N VAL A 335 2.87 -22.74 -25.53
CA VAL A 335 3.44 -22.18 -26.78
C VAL A 335 2.43 -22.38 -27.90
N GLY A 336 1.93 -21.29 -28.48
CA GLY A 336 0.94 -21.39 -29.56
C GLY A 336 0.42 -20.01 -30.02
N ASP A 337 -0.37 -20.03 -31.09
CA ASP A 337 -1.00 -18.84 -31.62
C ASP A 337 -2.14 -18.39 -30.68
N LEU A 338 -2.11 -17.13 -30.27
CA LEU A 338 -3.11 -16.54 -29.36
C LEU A 338 -4.52 -16.55 -29.98
N PHE A 339 -4.58 -16.33 -31.29
CA PHE A 339 -5.85 -16.22 -32.03
C PHE A 339 -6.59 -17.54 -32.16
N GLU A 340 -5.90 -18.67 -31.93
CA GLU A 340 -6.45 -20.01 -31.85
C GLU A 340 -6.64 -20.46 -30.40
N LYS A 341 -5.61 -20.31 -29.58
CA LYS A 341 -5.56 -20.90 -28.23
C LYS A 341 -6.41 -20.17 -27.19
N VAL A 342 -6.54 -18.85 -27.29
CA VAL A 342 -7.38 -18.09 -26.33
C VAL A 342 -8.87 -18.38 -26.53
N PRO A 343 -9.44 -18.39 -27.76
CA PRO A 343 -10.81 -18.81 -27.98
C PRO A 343 -11.07 -20.27 -27.55
N GLU A 344 -10.17 -21.21 -27.91
CA GLU A 344 -10.27 -22.62 -27.50
C GLU A 344 -10.36 -22.76 -25.97
N LEU A 345 -9.50 -22.04 -25.24
CA LEU A 345 -9.52 -22.02 -23.78
C LEU A 345 -10.82 -21.42 -23.23
N THR A 346 -11.28 -20.32 -23.82
CA THR A 346 -12.51 -19.64 -23.41
C THR A 346 -13.74 -20.55 -23.54
N GLU A 347 -13.85 -21.27 -24.64
CA GLU A 347 -14.95 -22.22 -24.87
C GLU A 347 -14.91 -23.42 -23.91
N LYS A 348 -13.71 -23.96 -23.63
CA LYS A 348 -13.54 -25.03 -22.65
C LYS A 348 -13.93 -24.59 -21.23
N LEU A 349 -13.59 -23.35 -20.85
CA LEU A 349 -13.94 -22.80 -19.52
C LEU A 349 -15.44 -22.54 -19.38
N LYS A 350 -16.12 -22.17 -20.46
CA LYS A 350 -17.59 -21.98 -20.44
C LYS A 350 -18.35 -23.32 -20.38
N SER A 351 -17.72 -24.40 -20.81
CA SER A 351 -18.33 -25.74 -20.83
C SER A 351 -18.00 -26.57 -19.59
N ALA A 352 -17.11 -26.10 -18.70
CA ALA A 352 -16.71 -26.75 -17.46
C ALA A 352 -17.56 -26.29 -16.27
#